data_4e876f1068376186c7de0d84aed1f9b4
#
_entry.id   4e876f1068376186c7de0d84aed1f9b4
#
_cell.length_a   1.000
_cell.length_b   1.000
_cell.length_c   1.000
_cell.angle_alpha   90.00
_cell.angle_beta   90.00
_cell.angle_gamma   90.00
#
_symmetry.space_group_name_H-M   'P 1'
#
loop_
_entity.id
_entity.type
_entity.pdbx_description
1 polymer ?
#
loop_
_entity_poly.entity_id
_entity_poly.type
_entity_poly.pdbx_seq_one_letter_code
_entity_poly.pdbx_strand_id
1 'polypeptide(L)'
;MDEDISIINANTRNEKIKNFFVQNKKRIIIGLIVIIVLLISYFGFGEYQDSKKVKISDSFNLITINYSKNNKEKTAKDLIKLVYEKNSTYSLLSLYFIIDNELINDKNTINELFDVIINETSLDEEIKNLNIYKKALYNANDSSEND
;
A
#
# COMPACT_ATOMS: atom_id res chain seq x y z
N MET A 1 25.26 -4.27 -60.66
CA MET A 1 25.85 -3.06 -60.06
C MET A 1 25.15 -2.67 -58.75
N ASP A 2 23.85 -2.85 -58.61
CA ASP A 2 23.12 -2.52 -57.37
C ASP A 2 23.28 -3.52 -56.23
N GLU A 3 23.49 -4.80 -56.53
CA GLU A 3 23.69 -5.85 -55.50
C GLU A 3 25.04 -5.70 -54.74
N ASP A 4 26.10 -5.31 -55.46
CA ASP A 4 27.42 -5.09 -54.82
C ASP A 4 27.42 -3.88 -53.87
N ILE A 5 26.66 -2.83 -54.25
CA ILE A 5 26.49 -1.63 -53.40
C ILE A 5 25.69 -1.97 -52.15
N SER A 6 24.68 -2.84 -52.22
CA SER A 6 23.86 -3.25 -51.08
C SER A 6 24.67 -4.12 -50.07
N ILE A 7 25.52 -5.00 -50.56
CA ILE A 7 26.40 -5.85 -49.74
C ILE A 7 27.48 -5.02 -49.02
N ILE A 8 28.10 -4.08 -49.74
CA ILE A 8 29.09 -3.14 -49.15
C ILE A 8 28.45 -2.28 -48.07
N ASN A 9 27.21 -1.80 -48.27
CA ASN A 9 26.50 -0.99 -47.31
C ASN A 9 26.10 -1.79 -46.05
N ALA A 10 25.72 -3.06 -46.23
CA ALA A 10 25.38 -3.95 -45.12
C ALA A 10 26.63 -4.31 -44.26
N ASN A 11 27.74 -4.59 -44.89
CA ASN A 11 29.01 -4.86 -44.19
C ASN A 11 29.52 -3.66 -43.41
N THR A 12 29.50 -2.47 -44.04
CA THR A 12 29.93 -1.23 -43.39
C THR A 12 29.02 -0.89 -42.17
N ARG A 13 27.72 -1.18 -42.27
CA ARG A 13 26.78 -0.97 -41.19
C ARG A 13 27.05 -1.93 -40.03
N ASN A 14 27.29 -3.21 -40.31
CA ASN A 14 27.59 -4.23 -39.31
C ASN A 14 28.91 -3.91 -38.59
N GLU A 15 29.93 -3.46 -39.29
CA GLU A 15 31.19 -3.02 -38.70
C GLU A 15 31.02 -1.80 -37.78
N LYS A 16 30.24 -0.81 -38.18
CA LYS A 16 29.91 0.35 -37.32
C LYS A 16 29.21 -0.07 -36.04
N ILE A 17 28.22 -0.97 -36.12
CA ILE A 17 27.52 -1.51 -34.98
C ILE A 17 28.50 -2.25 -34.07
N LYS A 18 29.29 -3.17 -34.60
CA LYS A 18 30.31 -3.91 -33.87
C LYS A 18 31.29 -2.99 -33.13
N ASN A 19 31.82 -2.00 -33.85
CA ASN A 19 32.77 -1.02 -33.29
C ASN A 19 32.12 -0.18 -32.18
N PHE A 20 30.85 0.20 -32.31
CA PHE A 20 30.11 0.91 -31.28
C PHE A 20 30.01 0.07 -29.99
N PHE A 21 29.64 -1.20 -30.10
CA PHE A 21 29.56 -2.12 -28.96
C PHE A 21 30.92 -2.34 -28.30
N VAL A 22 31.97 -2.54 -29.08
CA VAL A 22 33.32 -2.73 -28.56
C VAL A 22 33.84 -1.49 -27.84
N GLN A 23 33.68 -0.31 -28.44
CA GLN A 23 34.12 0.96 -27.85
C GLN A 23 33.34 1.34 -26.60
N ASN A 24 32.03 1.02 -26.55
CA ASN A 24 31.17 1.40 -25.45
C ASN A 24 30.86 0.24 -24.48
N LYS A 25 31.57 -0.87 -24.57
CA LYS A 25 31.32 -2.11 -23.78
C LYS A 25 31.11 -1.82 -22.29
N LYS A 26 31.97 -1.02 -21.66
CA LYS A 26 31.86 -0.68 -20.23
C LYS A 26 30.58 0.09 -19.94
N ARG A 27 30.21 1.07 -20.76
CA ARG A 27 29.00 1.87 -20.58
C ARG A 27 27.74 1.03 -20.76
N ILE A 28 27.75 0.13 -21.75
CA ILE A 28 26.62 -0.78 -22.02
C ILE A 28 26.43 -1.77 -20.84
N ILE A 29 27.51 -2.33 -20.30
CA ILE A 29 27.44 -3.22 -19.13
C ILE A 29 26.91 -2.48 -17.91
N ILE A 30 27.39 -1.26 -17.63
CA ILE A 30 26.88 -0.44 -16.52
C ILE A 30 25.40 -0.15 -16.72
N GLY A 31 24.96 0.25 -17.91
CA GLY A 31 23.55 0.49 -18.22
C GLY A 31 22.69 -0.76 -17.99
N LEU A 32 23.17 -1.93 -18.41
CA LEU A 32 22.47 -3.20 -18.20
C LEU A 32 22.34 -3.54 -16.71
N ILE A 33 23.39 -3.34 -15.93
CA ILE A 33 23.37 -3.57 -14.47
C ILE A 33 22.36 -2.64 -13.81
N VAL A 34 22.30 -1.36 -14.18
CA VAL A 34 21.32 -0.40 -13.64
C VAL A 34 19.89 -0.85 -13.94
N ILE A 35 19.61 -1.31 -15.16
CA ILE A 35 18.29 -1.83 -15.53
C ILE A 35 17.91 -3.03 -14.68
N ILE A 36 18.85 -3.98 -14.48
CA ILE A 36 18.60 -5.17 -13.66
C ILE A 36 18.29 -4.77 -12.20
N VAL A 37 19.06 -3.84 -11.63
CA VAL A 37 18.83 -3.37 -10.26
C VAL A 37 17.44 -2.70 -10.14
N LEU A 38 17.04 -1.90 -11.11
CA LEU A 38 15.70 -1.27 -11.13
C LEU A 38 14.59 -2.32 -11.22
N LEU A 39 14.75 -3.35 -12.04
CA LEU A 39 13.78 -4.44 -12.14
C LEU A 39 13.66 -5.22 -10.83
N ILE A 40 14.78 -5.60 -10.20
CA ILE A 40 14.78 -6.30 -8.91
C ILE A 40 14.10 -5.44 -7.83
N SER A 41 14.40 -4.14 -7.79
CA SER A 41 13.79 -3.21 -6.84
C SER A 41 12.27 -3.10 -7.06
N TYR A 42 11.83 -3.03 -8.29
CA TYR A 42 10.41 -2.93 -8.64
C TYR A 42 9.64 -4.20 -8.24
N PHE A 43 10.13 -5.38 -8.61
CA PHE A 43 9.48 -6.64 -8.27
C PHE A 43 9.56 -6.94 -6.77
N GLY A 44 10.72 -6.69 -6.14
CA GLY A 44 10.89 -6.89 -4.69
C GLY A 44 9.99 -5.98 -3.85
N PHE A 45 9.75 -4.75 -4.28
CA PHE A 45 8.84 -3.84 -3.60
C PHE A 45 7.38 -4.32 -3.69
N GLY A 46 6.96 -4.83 -4.86
CA GLY A 46 5.61 -5.41 -5.04
C GLY A 46 5.37 -6.59 -4.10
N GLU A 47 6.28 -7.56 -4.07
CA GLU A 47 6.19 -8.75 -3.20
C GLU A 47 6.17 -8.38 -1.70
N TYR A 48 6.98 -7.39 -1.31
CA TYR A 48 6.99 -6.87 0.07
C TYR A 48 5.62 -6.28 0.46
N GLN A 49 5.01 -5.48 -0.41
CA GLN A 49 3.69 -4.89 -0.18
C GLN A 49 2.59 -5.95 -0.07
N ASP A 50 2.61 -6.96 -0.94
CA ASP A 50 1.61 -8.02 -0.91
C ASP A 50 1.78 -8.92 0.33
N SER A 51 3.00 -9.26 0.71
CA SER A 51 3.29 -9.96 1.96
C SER A 51 2.82 -9.18 3.18
N LYS A 52 2.98 -7.84 3.18
CA LYS A 52 2.48 -6.98 4.25
C LYS A 52 0.95 -7.00 4.34
N LYS A 53 0.25 -6.92 3.20
CA LYS A 53 -1.23 -6.99 3.16
C LYS A 53 -1.75 -8.31 3.71
N VAL A 54 -1.14 -9.44 3.33
CA VAL A 54 -1.50 -10.77 3.84
C VAL A 54 -1.34 -10.83 5.36
N LYS A 55 -0.20 -10.37 5.90
CA LYS A 55 0.03 -10.36 7.35
C LYS A 55 -0.99 -9.52 8.11
N ILE A 56 -1.37 -8.35 7.58
CA ILE A 56 -2.38 -7.49 8.19
C ILE A 56 -3.75 -8.19 8.16
N SER A 57 -4.11 -8.82 7.03
CA SER A 57 -5.33 -9.61 6.87
C SER A 57 -5.41 -10.74 7.90
N ASP A 58 -4.35 -11.55 7.99
CA ASP A 58 -4.29 -12.67 8.93
C ASP A 58 -4.38 -12.19 10.37
N SER A 59 -3.71 -11.08 10.70
CA SER A 59 -3.77 -10.48 12.03
C SER A 59 -5.19 -10.01 12.36
N PHE A 60 -5.88 -9.32 11.45
CA PHE A 60 -7.26 -8.89 11.63
C PHE A 60 -8.18 -10.09 11.86
N ASN A 61 -8.10 -11.10 11.01
CA ASN A 61 -8.92 -12.31 11.12
C ASN A 61 -8.66 -13.03 12.44
N LEU A 62 -7.39 -13.20 12.85
CA LEU A 62 -7.04 -13.86 14.10
C LEU A 62 -7.59 -13.10 15.32
N ILE A 63 -7.48 -11.78 15.34
CA ILE A 63 -7.96 -10.93 16.43
C ILE A 63 -9.48 -11.00 16.53
N THR A 64 -10.19 -10.89 15.40
CA THR A 64 -11.66 -10.83 15.38
C THR A 64 -12.31 -12.19 15.65
N ILE A 65 -11.75 -13.30 15.14
CA ILE A 65 -12.24 -14.66 15.42
C ILE A 65 -12.07 -15.02 16.90
N ASN A 66 -10.96 -14.59 17.52
CA ASN A 66 -10.68 -14.87 18.93
C ASN A 66 -11.29 -13.83 19.89
N TYR A 67 -12.05 -12.88 19.38
CA TYR A 67 -12.70 -11.89 20.24
C TYR A 67 -13.71 -12.54 21.19
N SER A 68 -13.63 -12.16 22.45
CA SER A 68 -14.60 -12.46 23.49
C SER A 68 -14.68 -11.31 24.49
N LYS A 69 -15.76 -11.24 25.27
CA LYS A 69 -15.91 -10.19 26.29
C LYS A 69 -14.76 -10.17 27.31
N ASN A 70 -14.14 -11.31 27.55
CA ASN A 70 -13.04 -11.45 28.52
C ASN A 70 -11.69 -10.88 28.02
N ASN A 71 -11.54 -10.67 26.72
CA ASN A 71 -10.30 -10.15 26.13
C ASN A 71 -10.48 -8.78 25.42
N LYS A 72 -11.56 -8.07 25.74
CA LYS A 72 -11.98 -6.80 25.13
C LYS A 72 -10.83 -5.80 25.05
N GLU A 73 -10.12 -5.54 26.16
CA GLU A 73 -9.01 -4.57 26.18
C GLU A 73 -7.83 -4.97 25.26
N LYS A 74 -7.48 -6.26 25.26
CA LYS A 74 -6.42 -6.78 24.40
C LYS A 74 -6.81 -6.63 22.94
N THR A 75 -8.03 -7.02 22.60
CA THR A 75 -8.58 -6.91 21.25
C THR A 75 -8.59 -5.46 20.78
N ALA A 76 -9.02 -4.51 21.62
CA ALA A 76 -8.98 -3.08 21.32
C ALA A 76 -7.57 -2.61 20.99
N LYS A 77 -6.58 -2.92 21.84
CA LYS A 77 -5.18 -2.55 21.63
C LYS A 77 -4.59 -3.11 20.33
N ASP A 78 -4.92 -4.36 20.01
CA ASP A 78 -4.38 -5.02 18.82
C ASP A 78 -5.06 -4.47 17.55
N LEU A 79 -6.35 -4.15 17.57
CA LEU A 79 -7.05 -3.50 16.45
C LEU A 79 -6.59 -2.05 16.25
N ILE A 80 -6.32 -1.30 17.31
CA ILE A 80 -5.71 0.06 17.21
C ILE A 80 -4.40 -0.01 16.42
N LYS A 81 -3.52 -0.98 16.70
CA LYS A 81 -2.29 -1.16 15.93
C LYS A 81 -2.56 -1.37 14.44
N LEU A 82 -3.61 -2.15 14.09
CA LEU A 82 -3.99 -2.36 12.70
C LEU A 82 -4.54 -1.08 12.04
N VAL A 83 -5.21 -0.19 12.78
CA VAL A 83 -5.60 1.13 12.25
C VAL A 83 -4.36 1.91 11.85
N TYR A 84 -3.33 1.94 12.70
CA TYR A 84 -2.07 2.65 12.43
C TYR A 84 -1.19 2.01 11.33
N GLU A 85 -1.50 0.77 10.87
CA GLU A 85 -0.87 0.19 9.68
C GLU A 85 -1.28 0.90 8.38
N LYS A 86 -2.30 1.74 8.42
CA LYS A 86 -2.81 2.57 7.32
C LYS A 86 -3.12 1.77 6.05
N ASN A 87 -3.55 0.53 6.24
CA ASN A 87 -4.02 -0.31 5.15
C ASN A 87 -5.43 0.10 4.75
N SER A 88 -5.67 0.33 3.46
CA SER A 88 -6.94 0.84 2.93
C SER A 88 -8.18 -0.01 3.25
N THR A 89 -8.00 -1.28 3.56
CA THR A 89 -9.09 -2.21 3.90
C THR A 89 -9.12 -2.51 5.39
N TYR A 90 -8.05 -3.08 5.92
CA TYR A 90 -8.05 -3.64 7.27
C TYR A 90 -7.95 -2.58 8.38
N SER A 91 -7.40 -1.41 8.10
CA SER A 91 -7.43 -0.30 9.07
C SER A 91 -8.87 0.21 9.27
N LEU A 92 -9.65 0.31 8.19
CA LEU A 92 -11.07 0.68 8.28
C LEU A 92 -11.88 -0.39 9.02
N LEU A 93 -11.71 -1.66 8.63
CA LEU A 93 -12.43 -2.77 9.27
C LEU A 93 -12.10 -2.85 10.76
N SER A 94 -10.84 -2.56 11.15
CA SER A 94 -10.42 -2.53 12.54
C SER A 94 -11.12 -1.43 13.33
N LEU A 95 -11.21 -0.22 12.76
CA LEU A 95 -11.95 0.89 13.39
C LEU A 95 -13.43 0.55 13.54
N TYR A 96 -14.06 0.00 12.49
CA TYR A 96 -15.48 -0.37 12.56
C TYR A 96 -15.73 -1.47 13.58
N PHE A 97 -14.87 -2.48 13.65
CA PHE A 97 -15.00 -3.53 14.67
C PHE A 97 -14.88 -2.97 16.09
N ILE A 98 -13.98 -2.00 16.32
CA ILE A 98 -13.84 -1.30 17.60
C ILE A 98 -15.15 -0.59 17.97
N ILE A 99 -15.76 0.12 17.02
CA ILE A 99 -17.00 0.89 17.25
C ILE A 99 -18.19 -0.05 17.45
N ASP A 100 -18.39 -1.01 16.54
CA ASP A 100 -19.55 -1.91 16.53
C ASP A 100 -19.62 -2.81 17.78
N ASN A 101 -18.45 -3.15 18.37
CA ASN A 101 -18.37 -3.93 19.59
C ASN A 101 -18.10 -3.09 20.84
N GLU A 102 -18.17 -1.76 20.73
CA GLU A 102 -17.94 -0.81 21.82
C GLU A 102 -16.66 -1.10 22.60
N LEU A 103 -15.56 -1.48 21.89
CA LEU A 103 -14.32 -1.89 22.51
C LEU A 103 -13.64 -0.75 23.27
N ILE A 104 -13.89 0.49 22.88
CA ILE A 104 -13.34 1.72 23.44
C ILE A 104 -14.50 2.68 23.69
N ASN A 105 -14.57 3.20 24.91
CA ASN A 105 -15.60 4.18 25.29
C ASN A 105 -15.08 5.63 25.19
N ASP A 106 -13.77 5.81 25.08
CA ASP A 106 -13.18 7.14 24.96
C ASP A 106 -13.39 7.71 23.56
N LYS A 107 -14.23 8.73 23.47
CA LYS A 107 -14.60 9.43 22.24
C LYS A 107 -13.41 10.09 21.55
N ASN A 108 -12.46 10.62 22.32
CA ASN A 108 -11.29 11.27 21.76
C ASN A 108 -10.44 10.26 21.00
N THR A 109 -10.18 9.09 21.60
CA THR A 109 -9.47 8.00 20.95
C THR A 109 -10.15 7.56 19.64
N ILE A 110 -11.48 7.39 19.63
CA ILE A 110 -12.22 7.02 18.41
C ILE A 110 -12.07 8.12 17.33
N ASN A 111 -12.15 9.39 17.71
CA ASN A 111 -11.96 10.50 16.77
C ASN A 111 -10.54 10.55 16.20
N GLU A 112 -9.52 10.29 17.00
CA GLU A 112 -8.13 10.16 16.54
C GLU A 112 -7.98 9.02 15.52
N LEU A 113 -8.59 7.87 15.77
CA LEU A 113 -8.57 6.75 14.84
C LEU A 113 -9.27 7.09 13.51
N PHE A 114 -10.39 7.82 13.55
CA PHE A 114 -11.01 8.35 12.33
C PHE A 114 -10.07 9.30 11.58
N ASP A 115 -9.31 10.15 12.30
CA ASP A 115 -8.36 11.08 11.67
C ASP A 115 -7.22 10.35 10.98
N VAL A 116 -6.70 9.29 11.57
CA VAL A 116 -5.71 8.41 10.91
C VAL A 116 -6.29 7.81 9.61
N ILE A 117 -7.52 7.32 9.64
CA ILE A 117 -8.18 6.77 8.46
C ILE A 117 -8.38 7.84 7.37
N ILE A 118 -8.91 9.01 7.74
CA ILE A 118 -9.31 10.06 6.78
C ILE A 118 -8.09 10.77 6.20
N ASN A 119 -7.06 11.05 7.03
CA ASN A 119 -5.97 11.95 6.66
C ASN A 119 -4.66 11.23 6.32
N GLU A 120 -4.45 10.01 6.83
CA GLU A 120 -3.16 9.33 6.74
C GLU A 120 -3.22 8.01 5.96
N THR A 121 -4.43 7.49 5.69
CA THR A 121 -4.62 6.26 4.92
C THR A 121 -4.90 6.59 3.45
N SER A 122 -4.26 5.88 2.53
CA SER A 122 -4.51 6.05 1.10
C SER A 122 -5.85 5.39 0.73
N LEU A 123 -6.89 6.20 0.66
CA LEU A 123 -8.26 5.79 0.35
C LEU A 123 -8.74 6.44 -0.94
N ASP A 124 -9.63 5.75 -1.65
CA ASP A 124 -10.43 6.34 -2.71
C ASP A 124 -11.32 7.45 -2.14
N GLU A 125 -11.58 8.49 -2.92
CA GLU A 125 -12.31 9.68 -2.46
C GLU A 125 -13.69 9.35 -1.90
N GLU A 126 -14.39 8.41 -2.51
CA GLU A 126 -15.72 7.97 -2.05
C GLU A 126 -15.64 7.31 -0.65
N ILE A 127 -14.65 6.48 -0.44
CA ILE A 127 -14.42 5.81 0.86
C ILE A 127 -14.00 6.82 1.92
N LYS A 128 -13.18 7.79 1.54
CA LYS A 128 -12.79 8.89 2.44
C LYS A 128 -14.00 9.71 2.87
N ASN A 129 -14.83 10.11 1.93
CA ASN A 129 -16.05 10.89 2.19
C ASN A 129 -17.04 10.11 3.07
N LEU A 130 -17.18 8.80 2.85
CA LEU A 130 -17.98 7.93 3.72
C LEU A 130 -17.46 7.93 5.16
N ASN A 131 -16.15 7.91 5.36
CA ASN A 131 -15.56 7.93 6.71
C ASN A 131 -15.72 9.30 7.39
N ILE A 132 -15.66 10.40 6.65
CA ILE A 132 -15.99 11.73 7.17
C ILE A 132 -17.44 11.76 7.66
N TYR A 133 -18.38 11.25 6.85
CA TYR A 133 -19.78 11.15 7.24
C TYR A 133 -19.99 10.25 8.47
N LYS A 134 -19.35 9.08 8.52
CA LYS A 134 -19.42 8.18 9.69
C LYS A 134 -18.85 8.83 10.97
N LYS A 135 -17.75 9.58 10.86
CA LYS A 135 -17.21 10.36 11.98
C LYS A 135 -18.21 11.38 12.48
N ALA A 136 -18.88 12.10 11.57
CA ALA A 136 -19.89 13.08 11.93
C ALA A 136 -21.09 12.42 12.64
N LEU A 137 -21.59 11.28 12.12
CA LEU A 137 -22.64 10.50 12.77
C LEU A 137 -22.26 9.99 14.16
N TYR A 138 -21.05 9.45 14.29
CA TYR A 138 -20.54 8.99 15.59
C TYR A 138 -20.55 10.12 16.63
N ASN A 139 -20.21 11.34 16.20
CA ASN A 139 -20.18 12.50 17.07
C ASN A 139 -21.59 13.07 17.36
N ALA A 140 -22.54 12.90 16.42
CA ALA A 140 -23.91 13.41 16.56
C ALA A 140 -24.75 12.59 17.56
N ASN A 141 -24.49 11.28 17.70
CA ASN A 141 -25.23 10.40 18.62
C ASN A 141 -25.09 10.76 20.11
N ASP A 142 -24.14 11.62 20.46
CA ASP A 142 -23.94 12.09 21.84
C ASP A 142 -24.51 13.51 22.09
N SER A 143 -24.98 14.19 21.06
CA SER A 143 -25.72 15.44 21.24
C SER A 143 -27.09 15.05 21.80
N SER A 144 -27.24 15.06 23.12
CA SER A 144 -28.53 14.84 23.76
C SER A 144 -29.55 15.82 23.19
N GLU A 145 -30.77 15.35 23.01
CA GLU A 145 -31.98 16.09 22.56
C GLU A 145 -32.36 17.33 23.43
N ASN A 146 -31.40 17.89 24.17
CA ASN A 146 -31.59 18.94 25.17
C ASN A 146 -30.78 20.22 24.89
N ASP A 147 -30.71 20.63 23.61
CA ASP A 147 -30.30 22.00 23.28
C ASP A 147 -31.29 22.63 22.27
#